data_14d40a8ad4a5590ec39641a25f95861a
#
_entry.id   14d40a8ad4a5590ec39641a25f95861a
#
_cell.length_a   1.000
_cell.length_b   1.000
_cell.length_c   1.000
_cell.angle_alpha   90.00
_cell.angle_beta   90.00
_cell.angle_gamma   90.00
#
_symmetry.space_group_name_H-M   'P 1'
#
loop_
_entity.id
_entity.type
_entity.pdbx_description
1 polymer ?
#
loop_
_entity_poly.entity_id
_entity_poly.type
_entity_poly.pdbx_seq_one_letter_code
_entity_poly.pdbx_strand_id
1 'polypeptide(L)'
;GKSSLIKALSGAIRIDAGTITLNNQEVHFSSPLQAQEAGIATVYQTLALSPALSIVDNMFMGREIRAEGIAGRWLRKLDHGKMREIAREKLSELGLMTIQNIDQPVETLSGGQRQGVAVARAAAFGSKVIILDEPTAALGVKESRKVLDLIQDVRARGIPIILISHNMPHVFEVADRIHVHRRGRRLCTVAPDDCTMSDAVALMTGAKAPPGESIAA
;
A
#
# COMPACT_ATOMS: atom_id res chain seq x y z
N GLY A 1 -16.23 4.90 -6.15
CA GLY A 1 -16.25 3.46 -5.79
C GLY A 1 -14.89 2.93 -5.33
N LYS A 2 -13.75 3.39 -5.91
CA LYS A 2 -12.40 2.91 -5.53
C LYS A 2 -12.11 3.10 -4.04
N SER A 3 -12.25 4.33 -3.54
CA SER A 3 -11.99 4.64 -2.12
C SER A 3 -12.93 3.90 -1.16
N SER A 4 -14.19 3.65 -1.54
CA SER A 4 -15.12 2.84 -0.75
C SER A 4 -14.66 1.38 -0.66
N LEU A 5 -14.20 0.81 -1.79
CA LEU A 5 -13.66 -0.55 -1.81
C LEU A 5 -12.41 -0.67 -0.91
N ILE A 6 -11.47 0.30 -1.01
CA ILE A 6 -10.28 0.33 -0.14
C ILE A 6 -10.69 0.38 1.33
N LYS A 7 -11.61 1.30 1.67
CA LYS A 7 -12.09 1.44 3.05
C LYS A 7 -12.76 0.16 3.58
N ALA A 8 -13.48 -0.57 2.73
CA ALA A 8 -14.06 -1.86 3.09
C ALA A 8 -12.97 -2.92 3.33
N LEU A 9 -12.01 -3.06 2.40
CA LEU A 9 -10.90 -4.00 2.52
C LEU A 9 -9.98 -3.71 3.71
N SER A 10 -9.78 -2.43 4.03
CA SER A 10 -8.98 -1.99 5.18
C SER A 10 -9.74 -1.96 6.51
N GLY A 11 -11.01 -2.36 6.55
CA GLY A 11 -11.83 -2.36 7.76
C GLY A 11 -12.23 -0.96 8.25
N ALA A 12 -12.06 0.09 7.44
CA ALA A 12 -12.45 1.45 7.80
C ALA A 12 -13.95 1.70 7.66
N ILE A 13 -14.65 0.89 6.88
CA ILE A 13 -16.12 0.84 6.80
C ILE A 13 -16.58 -0.62 6.77
N ARG A 14 -17.77 -0.87 7.33
CA ARG A 14 -18.43 -2.18 7.20
C ARG A 14 -19.01 -2.32 5.79
N ILE A 15 -19.01 -3.56 5.28
CA ILE A 15 -19.72 -3.91 4.05
C ILE A 15 -21.19 -4.18 4.36
N ASP A 16 -22.08 -3.76 3.49
CA ASP A 16 -23.53 -4.00 3.64
C ASP A 16 -23.91 -5.41 3.19
N ALA A 17 -23.20 -5.95 2.20
CA ALA A 17 -23.44 -7.29 1.66
C ALA A 17 -22.17 -7.83 0.98
N GLY A 18 -22.14 -9.13 0.74
CA GLY A 18 -21.00 -9.84 0.14
C GLY A 18 -20.01 -10.33 1.19
N THR A 19 -18.90 -10.92 0.73
CA THR A 19 -17.86 -11.52 1.58
C THR A 19 -16.47 -11.02 1.18
N ILE A 20 -15.58 -10.90 2.14
CA ILE A 20 -14.16 -10.67 1.93
C ILE A 20 -13.43 -11.97 2.29
N THR A 21 -12.64 -12.50 1.37
CA THR A 21 -11.81 -13.68 1.63
C THR A 21 -10.34 -13.32 1.57
N LEU A 22 -9.56 -13.79 2.55
CA LEU A 22 -8.11 -13.66 2.60
C LEU A 22 -7.52 -15.06 2.77
N ASN A 23 -6.69 -15.50 1.80
CA ASN A 23 -6.13 -16.85 1.76
C ASN A 23 -7.22 -17.95 1.88
N ASN A 24 -8.29 -17.82 1.10
CA ASN A 24 -9.46 -18.72 1.07
C ASN A 24 -10.25 -18.80 2.40
N GLN A 25 -9.99 -17.93 3.34
CA GLN A 25 -10.76 -17.81 4.58
C GLN A 25 -11.59 -16.53 4.55
N GLU A 26 -12.86 -16.66 4.92
CA GLU A 26 -13.73 -15.51 5.08
C GLU A 26 -13.29 -14.67 6.27
N VAL A 27 -13.20 -13.36 6.06
CA VAL A 27 -12.75 -12.42 7.10
C VAL A 27 -13.75 -11.27 7.22
N HIS A 28 -13.95 -10.82 8.44
CA HIS A 28 -14.79 -9.67 8.77
C HIS A 28 -13.98 -8.71 9.61
N PHE A 29 -13.92 -7.45 9.19
CA PHE A 29 -13.21 -6.41 9.91
C PHE A 29 -14.18 -5.38 10.46
N SER A 30 -14.09 -5.11 11.76
CA SER A 30 -14.83 -4.03 12.42
C SER A 30 -13.96 -2.79 12.65
N SER A 31 -12.65 -2.88 12.36
CA SER A 31 -11.70 -1.79 12.50
C SER A 31 -10.47 -1.98 11.59
N PRO A 32 -9.76 -0.89 11.23
CA PRO A 32 -8.52 -0.98 10.48
C PRO A 32 -7.43 -1.79 11.20
N LEU A 33 -7.42 -1.79 12.52
CA LEU A 33 -6.47 -2.58 13.31
C LEU A 33 -6.65 -4.08 13.06
N GLN A 34 -7.89 -4.56 13.03
CA GLN A 34 -8.17 -5.97 12.74
C GLN A 34 -7.74 -6.38 11.32
N ALA A 35 -7.96 -5.52 10.32
CA ALA A 35 -7.48 -5.78 8.97
C ALA A 35 -5.95 -5.85 8.93
N GLN A 36 -5.27 -4.97 9.66
CA GLN A 36 -3.83 -4.93 9.78
C GLN A 36 -3.27 -6.18 10.48
N GLU A 37 -3.90 -6.62 11.58
CA GLU A 37 -3.55 -7.86 12.31
C GLU A 37 -3.76 -9.11 11.45
N ALA A 38 -4.77 -9.10 10.58
CA ALA A 38 -5.00 -10.16 9.60
C ALA A 38 -3.97 -10.20 8.47
N GLY A 39 -3.17 -9.13 8.31
CA GLY A 39 -2.11 -9.01 7.31
C GLY A 39 -2.48 -8.11 6.11
N ILE A 40 -3.51 -7.26 6.20
CA ILE A 40 -3.84 -6.27 5.18
C ILE A 40 -3.19 -4.93 5.58
N ALA A 41 -2.13 -4.54 4.89
CA ALA A 41 -1.52 -3.25 5.09
C ALA A 41 -2.02 -2.25 4.03
N THR A 42 -2.40 -1.05 4.44
CA THR A 42 -2.89 -0.01 3.53
C THR A 42 -2.02 1.23 3.63
N VAL A 43 -1.50 1.66 2.48
CA VAL A 43 -0.81 2.94 2.30
C VAL A 43 -1.78 3.88 1.59
N TYR A 44 -2.33 4.82 2.33
CA TYR A 44 -3.23 5.84 1.80
C TYR A 44 -2.45 6.96 1.11
N GLN A 45 -3.13 7.72 0.27
CA GLN A 45 -2.56 8.89 -0.41
C GLN A 45 -1.91 9.90 0.57
N THR A 46 -2.42 10.02 1.78
CA THR A 46 -1.86 10.88 2.85
C THR A 46 -0.70 10.24 3.62
N LEU A 47 -0.27 9.02 3.24
CA LEU A 47 0.80 8.21 3.82
C LEU A 47 0.62 7.82 5.30
N ALA A 48 -0.18 8.53 6.07
CA ALA A 48 -0.36 8.35 7.52
C ALA A 48 0.99 8.24 8.28
N LEU A 49 1.93 9.11 7.93
CA LEU A 49 3.20 9.30 8.62
C LEU A 49 3.12 10.55 9.49
N SER A 50 3.68 10.49 10.69
CA SER A 50 3.82 11.66 11.56
C SER A 50 5.06 12.45 11.15
N PRO A 51 4.92 13.70 10.66
CA PRO A 51 6.04 14.45 10.10
C PRO A 51 7.18 14.70 11.10
N ALA A 52 6.84 14.99 12.34
CA ALA A 52 7.77 15.34 13.41
C ALA A 52 8.50 14.13 14.05
N LEU A 53 7.97 12.91 13.83
CA LEU A 53 8.59 11.71 14.37
C LEU A 53 9.69 11.19 13.44
N SER A 54 10.63 10.44 14.03
CA SER A 54 11.69 9.78 13.28
C SER A 54 11.14 8.73 12.31
N ILE A 55 11.96 8.32 11.35
CA ILE A 55 11.63 7.22 10.43
C ILE A 55 11.39 5.94 11.25
N VAL A 56 12.25 5.66 12.25
CA VAL A 56 12.10 4.48 13.12
C VAL A 56 10.75 4.51 13.84
N ASP A 57 10.41 5.62 14.48
CA ASP A 57 9.15 5.73 15.23
C ASP A 57 7.94 5.61 14.30
N ASN A 58 8.01 6.18 13.10
CA ASN A 58 6.96 5.99 12.08
C ASN A 58 6.83 4.54 11.63
N MET A 59 7.92 3.81 11.45
CA MET A 59 7.86 2.40 11.06
C MET A 59 7.23 1.53 12.14
N PHE A 60 7.50 1.82 13.40
CA PHE A 60 7.01 1.03 14.53
C PHE A 60 5.75 1.59 15.20
N MET A 61 5.15 2.64 14.66
CA MET A 61 3.94 3.25 15.23
C MET A 61 2.82 2.21 15.41
N GLY A 62 2.38 2.03 16.67
CA GLY A 62 1.39 1.02 17.08
C GLY A 62 1.94 -0.41 17.19
N ARG A 63 3.26 -0.60 17.01
CA ARG A 63 3.96 -1.89 17.09
C ARG A 63 5.31 -1.74 17.79
N GLU A 64 5.40 -0.79 18.71
CA GLU A 64 6.63 -0.45 19.41
C GLU A 64 7.18 -1.66 20.19
N ILE A 65 8.49 -1.88 20.09
CA ILE A 65 9.16 -2.95 20.81
C ILE A 65 9.52 -2.43 22.20
N ARG A 66 9.10 -3.14 23.23
CA ARG A 66 9.43 -2.81 24.62
C ARG A 66 10.74 -3.45 25.01
N ALA A 67 11.51 -2.73 25.83
CA ALA A 67 12.72 -3.26 26.44
C ALA A 67 12.41 -4.50 27.30
N GLU A 68 13.37 -5.40 27.42
CA GLU A 68 13.22 -6.59 28.26
C GLU A 68 13.30 -6.25 29.76
N GLY A 69 12.80 -7.16 30.58
CA GLY A 69 12.86 -7.04 32.05
C GLY A 69 11.86 -6.05 32.64
N ILE A 70 12.18 -5.58 33.88
CA ILE A 70 11.31 -4.71 34.66
C ILE A 70 11.07 -3.36 33.99
N ALA A 71 12.08 -2.81 33.32
CA ALA A 71 11.98 -1.53 32.61
C ALA A 71 10.95 -1.56 31.48
N GLY A 72 10.89 -2.62 30.68
CA GLY A 72 9.89 -2.77 29.62
C GLY A 72 8.50 -3.13 30.14
N ARG A 73 8.44 -3.98 31.18
CA ARG A 73 7.17 -4.49 31.72
C ARG A 73 6.43 -3.46 32.58
N TRP A 74 7.14 -2.77 33.46
CA TRP A 74 6.54 -1.82 34.41
C TRP A 74 6.63 -0.38 33.95
N LEU A 75 7.80 0.07 33.44
CA LEU A 75 8.01 1.44 32.98
C LEU A 75 7.64 1.64 31.51
N ARG A 76 7.19 0.57 30.80
CA ARG A 76 6.83 0.60 29.38
C ARG A 76 7.93 1.21 28.50
N LYS A 77 9.20 1.12 28.92
CA LYS A 77 10.35 1.65 28.18
C LYS A 77 10.48 0.95 26.83
N LEU A 78 10.69 1.71 25.77
CA LEU A 78 10.87 1.19 24.42
C LEU A 78 12.32 0.74 24.19
N ASP A 79 12.49 -0.30 23.38
CA ASP A 79 13.80 -0.75 22.89
C ASP A 79 14.12 -0.07 21.55
N HIS A 80 14.54 1.19 21.62
CA HIS A 80 14.93 1.94 20.43
C HIS A 80 16.14 1.32 19.69
N GLY A 81 17.01 0.58 20.38
CA GLY A 81 18.15 -0.12 19.77
C GLY A 81 17.66 -1.17 18.79
N LYS A 82 16.81 -2.08 19.27
CA LYS A 82 16.22 -3.16 18.48
C LYS A 82 15.32 -2.62 17.36
N MET A 83 14.54 -1.58 17.63
CA MET A 83 13.72 -0.93 16.62
C MET A 83 14.58 -0.34 15.48
N ARG A 84 15.71 0.31 15.79
CA ARG A 84 16.65 0.83 14.78
C ARG A 84 17.28 -0.26 13.95
N GLU A 85 17.70 -1.34 14.57
CA GLU A 85 18.30 -2.48 13.88
C GLU A 85 17.35 -3.06 12.84
N ILE A 86 16.12 -3.39 13.26
CA ILE A 86 15.07 -3.93 12.38
C ILE A 86 14.69 -2.90 11.29
N ALA A 87 14.56 -1.62 11.64
CA ALA A 87 14.24 -0.59 10.64
C ALA A 87 15.31 -0.51 9.54
N ARG A 88 16.60 -0.52 9.90
CA ARG A 88 17.71 -0.52 8.92
C ARG A 88 17.66 -1.75 8.03
N GLU A 89 17.49 -2.92 8.63
CA GLU A 89 17.36 -4.17 7.87
C GLU A 89 16.24 -4.07 6.84
N LYS A 90 15.03 -3.69 7.25
CA LYS A 90 13.86 -3.61 6.37
C LYS A 90 13.98 -2.54 5.29
N LEU A 91 14.55 -1.38 5.60
CA LEU A 91 14.82 -0.34 4.61
C LEU A 91 15.89 -0.77 3.60
N SER A 92 16.94 -1.44 4.08
CA SER A 92 18.00 -2.00 3.23
C SER A 92 17.47 -3.08 2.29
N GLU A 93 16.68 -4.02 2.82
CA GLU A 93 16.03 -5.06 2.03
C GLU A 93 15.21 -4.50 0.86
N LEU A 94 14.60 -3.34 1.04
CA LEU A 94 13.76 -2.66 0.05
C LEU A 94 14.54 -1.64 -0.81
N GLY A 95 15.87 -1.67 -0.79
CA GLY A 95 16.70 -0.80 -1.61
C GLY A 95 16.66 0.68 -1.22
N LEU A 96 16.12 1.03 -0.04
CA LEU A 96 16.00 2.42 0.45
C LEU A 96 17.30 2.91 1.10
N MET A 97 18.45 2.52 0.57
CA MET A 97 19.80 2.87 1.08
C MET A 97 20.13 4.36 1.01
N THR A 98 19.34 5.15 0.27
CA THR A 98 19.51 6.61 0.21
C THR A 98 19.14 7.31 1.52
N ILE A 99 18.46 6.60 2.44
CA ILE A 99 18.12 7.08 3.78
C ILE A 99 19.25 6.69 4.74
N GLN A 100 20.20 7.60 4.93
CA GLN A 100 21.36 7.35 5.80
C GLN A 100 21.05 7.48 7.29
N ASN A 101 20.24 8.46 7.66
CA ASN A 101 19.87 8.71 9.05
C ASN A 101 18.40 8.35 9.31
N ILE A 102 18.17 7.20 9.94
CA ILE A 102 16.81 6.73 10.25
C ILE A 102 16.19 7.40 11.50
N ASP A 103 16.99 8.13 12.26
CA ASP A 103 16.53 8.92 13.42
C ASP A 103 16.07 10.34 13.01
N GLN A 104 16.23 10.73 11.73
CA GLN A 104 15.74 12.04 11.25
C GLN A 104 14.21 12.08 11.17
N PRO A 105 13.60 13.27 11.38
CA PRO A 105 12.17 13.46 11.21
C PRO A 105 11.73 13.20 9.76
N VAL A 106 10.56 12.60 9.59
CA VAL A 106 10.02 12.26 8.26
C VAL A 106 9.77 13.49 7.39
N GLU A 107 9.48 14.65 7.98
CA GLU A 107 9.30 15.91 7.24
C GLU A 107 10.54 16.35 6.46
N THR A 108 11.75 15.92 6.86
CA THR A 108 13.00 16.23 6.16
C THR A 108 13.21 15.41 4.89
N LEU A 109 12.40 14.39 4.67
CA LEU A 109 12.48 13.50 3.51
C LEU A 109 11.83 14.13 2.27
N SER A 110 12.33 13.76 1.08
CA SER A 110 11.62 14.02 -0.18
C SER A 110 10.28 13.26 -0.25
N GLY A 111 9.39 13.68 -1.14
CA GLY A 111 8.10 13.01 -1.34
C GLY A 111 8.27 11.51 -1.64
N GLY A 112 9.20 11.16 -2.54
CA GLY A 112 9.49 9.78 -2.89
C GLY A 112 10.09 8.97 -1.73
N GLN A 113 10.95 9.59 -0.91
CA GLN A 113 11.49 8.94 0.30
C GLN A 113 10.39 8.69 1.33
N ARG A 114 9.49 9.65 1.56
CA ARG A 114 8.32 9.46 2.44
C ARG A 114 7.43 8.31 1.96
N GLN A 115 7.17 8.26 0.65
CA GLN A 115 6.42 7.16 0.05
C GLN A 115 7.14 5.82 0.27
N GLY A 116 8.45 5.77 0.05
CA GLY A 116 9.28 4.60 0.32
C GLY A 116 9.17 4.11 1.76
N VAL A 117 9.26 5.01 2.74
CA VAL A 117 9.09 4.67 4.17
C VAL A 117 7.69 4.11 4.46
N ALA A 118 6.64 4.69 3.86
CA ALA A 118 5.28 4.20 4.05
C ALA A 118 5.08 2.78 3.47
N VAL A 119 5.64 2.50 2.29
CA VAL A 119 5.63 1.15 1.68
C VAL A 119 6.48 0.19 2.50
N ALA A 120 7.67 0.61 2.95
CA ALA A 120 8.53 -0.21 3.80
C ALA A 120 7.85 -0.59 5.12
N ARG A 121 7.15 0.36 5.76
CA ARG A 121 6.33 0.08 6.94
C ARG A 121 5.25 -0.95 6.67
N ALA A 122 4.59 -0.85 5.51
CA ALA A 122 3.57 -1.82 5.10
C ALA A 122 4.16 -3.22 4.86
N ALA A 123 5.33 -3.32 4.23
CA ALA A 123 5.97 -4.59 3.88
C ALA A 123 6.72 -5.25 5.06
N ALA A 124 7.18 -4.47 6.05
CA ALA A 124 8.11 -4.93 7.08
C ALA A 124 7.51 -5.95 8.08
N PHE A 125 6.19 -5.97 8.28
CA PHE A 125 5.57 -6.66 9.41
C PHE A 125 4.62 -7.79 9.00
N GLY A 126 5.03 -8.61 8.02
CA GLY A 126 4.32 -9.85 7.68
C GLY A 126 3.00 -9.62 6.95
N SER A 127 2.91 -8.59 6.15
CA SER A 127 1.71 -8.31 5.35
C SER A 127 1.47 -9.43 4.33
N LYS A 128 0.22 -9.91 4.30
CA LYS A 128 -0.25 -10.90 3.31
C LYS A 128 -0.69 -10.21 2.01
N VAL A 129 -1.08 -8.94 2.10
CA VAL A 129 -1.43 -8.08 0.97
C VAL A 129 -1.19 -6.62 1.33
N ILE A 130 -0.68 -5.85 0.38
CA ILE A 130 -0.48 -4.40 0.54
C ILE A 130 -1.41 -3.68 -0.43
N ILE A 131 -2.17 -2.72 0.08
CA ILE A 131 -3.01 -1.82 -0.70
C ILE A 131 -2.30 -0.48 -0.81
N LEU A 132 -2.06 -0.01 -2.04
CA LEU A 132 -1.43 1.27 -2.33
C LEU A 132 -2.44 2.19 -3.04
N ASP A 133 -2.81 3.29 -2.40
CA ASP A 133 -3.75 4.26 -2.94
C ASP A 133 -3.01 5.47 -3.52
N GLU A 134 -2.94 5.55 -4.84
CA GLU A 134 -2.28 6.62 -5.62
C GLU A 134 -0.82 6.88 -5.19
N PRO A 135 0.06 5.85 -5.14
CA PRO A 135 1.38 5.97 -4.52
C PRO A 135 2.34 6.88 -5.28
N THR A 136 2.06 7.22 -6.52
CA THR A 136 2.89 8.11 -7.35
C THR A 136 2.23 9.48 -7.58
N ALA A 137 1.07 9.75 -6.96
CA ALA A 137 0.42 11.04 -7.06
C ALA A 137 1.29 12.15 -6.44
N ALA A 138 1.36 13.27 -7.13
CA ALA A 138 2.15 14.45 -6.70
C ALA A 138 3.68 14.22 -6.57
N LEU A 139 4.21 13.16 -7.18
CA LEU A 139 5.64 12.92 -7.30
C LEU A 139 6.18 13.32 -8.69
N GLY A 140 7.43 13.76 -8.74
CA GLY A 140 8.15 13.95 -9.98
C GLY A 140 8.46 12.61 -10.69
N VAL A 141 8.90 12.68 -11.94
CA VAL A 141 9.17 11.49 -12.76
C VAL A 141 10.21 10.57 -12.10
N LYS A 142 11.31 11.14 -11.58
CA LYS A 142 12.38 10.37 -10.92
C LYS A 142 11.91 9.69 -9.62
N GLU A 143 11.11 10.39 -8.83
CA GLU A 143 10.55 9.87 -7.59
C GLU A 143 9.51 8.77 -7.86
N SER A 144 8.64 8.99 -8.86
CA SER A 144 7.67 7.98 -9.28
C SER A 144 8.35 6.70 -9.73
N ARG A 145 9.46 6.80 -10.50
CA ARG A 145 10.23 5.64 -10.92
C ARG A 145 10.71 4.81 -9.74
N LYS A 146 11.32 5.45 -8.73
CA LYS A 146 11.79 4.76 -7.51
C LYS A 146 10.65 4.06 -6.76
N VAL A 147 9.46 4.65 -6.74
CA VAL A 147 8.29 4.02 -6.10
C VAL A 147 7.82 2.81 -6.91
N LEU A 148 7.84 2.88 -8.25
CA LEU A 148 7.49 1.73 -9.09
C LEU A 148 8.51 0.59 -8.95
N ASP A 149 9.81 0.90 -8.92
CA ASP A 149 10.87 -0.08 -8.66
C ASP A 149 10.64 -0.77 -7.30
N LEU A 150 10.33 0.01 -6.26
CA LEU A 150 10.00 -0.53 -4.93
C LEU A 150 8.76 -1.44 -4.94
N ILE A 151 7.72 -1.10 -5.72
CA ILE A 151 6.53 -1.94 -5.89
C ILE A 151 6.94 -3.28 -6.52
N GLN A 152 7.79 -3.26 -7.54
CA GLN A 152 8.29 -4.47 -8.19
C GLN A 152 9.15 -5.32 -7.23
N ASP A 153 9.99 -4.69 -6.41
CA ASP A 153 10.79 -5.39 -5.39
C ASP A 153 9.92 -6.09 -4.34
N VAL A 154 8.87 -5.41 -3.86
CA VAL A 154 7.89 -6.01 -2.93
C VAL A 154 7.14 -7.17 -3.58
N ARG A 155 6.73 -7.02 -4.85
CA ARG A 155 6.10 -8.08 -5.64
C ARG A 155 7.04 -9.29 -5.81
N ALA A 156 8.31 -9.06 -6.13
CA ALA A 156 9.31 -10.12 -6.30
C ALA A 156 9.52 -10.96 -5.02
N ARG A 157 9.21 -10.42 -3.85
CA ARG A 157 9.20 -11.13 -2.56
C ARG A 157 7.93 -11.96 -2.32
N GLY A 158 7.02 -12.02 -3.30
CA GLY A 158 5.77 -12.78 -3.21
C GLY A 158 4.68 -12.09 -2.39
N ILE A 159 4.80 -10.79 -2.09
CA ILE A 159 3.74 -10.04 -1.40
C ILE A 159 2.79 -9.47 -2.45
N PRO A 160 1.52 -9.91 -2.48
CA PRO A 160 0.51 -9.37 -3.39
C PRO A 160 0.25 -7.88 -3.13
N ILE A 161 0.09 -7.11 -4.22
CA ILE A 161 -0.17 -5.68 -4.15
C ILE A 161 -1.47 -5.36 -4.87
N ILE A 162 -2.34 -4.59 -4.23
CA ILE A 162 -3.50 -3.94 -4.84
C ILE A 162 -3.12 -2.48 -5.07
N LEU A 163 -2.80 -2.14 -6.33
CA LEU A 163 -2.45 -0.78 -6.72
C LEU A 163 -3.69 -0.05 -7.23
N ILE A 164 -4.00 1.08 -6.65
CA ILE A 164 -4.99 2.01 -7.17
C ILE A 164 -4.24 3.19 -7.78
N SER A 165 -4.46 3.43 -9.06
CA SER A 165 -3.90 4.59 -9.75
C SER A 165 -4.76 4.99 -10.93
N HIS A 166 -4.68 6.26 -11.32
CA HIS A 166 -5.20 6.79 -12.57
C HIS A 166 -4.09 7.03 -13.61
N ASN A 167 -2.82 6.82 -13.23
CA ASN A 167 -1.68 6.91 -14.12
C ASN A 167 -1.52 5.60 -14.90
N MET A 168 -2.10 5.52 -16.10
CA MET A 168 -2.11 4.29 -16.91
C MET A 168 -0.71 3.77 -17.27
N PRO A 169 0.26 4.61 -17.69
CA PRO A 169 1.63 4.16 -17.88
C PRO A 169 2.19 3.37 -16.69
N HIS A 170 2.02 3.89 -15.47
CA HIS A 170 2.50 3.21 -14.25
C HIS A 170 1.74 1.89 -13.99
N VAL A 171 0.41 1.89 -14.21
CA VAL A 171 -0.41 0.68 -14.03
C VAL A 171 0.03 -0.42 -15.00
N PHE A 172 0.19 -0.09 -16.29
CA PHE A 172 0.58 -1.06 -17.31
C PHE A 172 1.99 -1.60 -17.13
N GLU A 173 2.86 -0.85 -16.47
CA GLU A 173 4.23 -1.25 -16.19
C GLU A 173 4.33 -2.31 -15.07
N VAL A 174 3.47 -2.23 -14.03
CA VAL A 174 3.65 -3.05 -12.83
C VAL A 174 2.55 -4.07 -12.56
N ALA A 175 1.38 -3.93 -13.21
CA ALA A 175 0.24 -4.78 -12.92
C ALA A 175 0.26 -6.09 -13.71
N ASP A 176 -0.13 -7.19 -13.07
CA ASP A 176 -0.43 -8.46 -13.72
C ASP A 176 -1.88 -8.50 -14.24
N ARG A 177 -2.78 -7.81 -13.55
CA ARG A 177 -4.21 -7.73 -13.88
C ARG A 177 -4.74 -6.36 -13.55
N ILE A 178 -5.58 -5.82 -14.42
CA ILE A 178 -6.23 -4.52 -14.29
C ILE A 178 -7.74 -4.72 -14.10
N HIS A 179 -8.25 -4.33 -12.93
CA HIS A 179 -9.69 -4.30 -12.65
C HIS A 179 -10.25 -2.92 -12.99
N VAL A 180 -11.06 -2.85 -14.03
CA VAL A 180 -11.70 -1.60 -14.44
C VAL A 180 -12.97 -1.37 -13.63
N HIS A 181 -13.00 -0.27 -12.87
CA HIS A 181 -14.15 0.14 -12.07
C HIS A 181 -14.79 1.41 -12.60
N ARG A 182 -16.11 1.41 -12.74
CA ARG A 182 -16.89 2.57 -13.17
C ARG A 182 -18.20 2.64 -12.40
N ARG A 183 -18.55 3.82 -11.89
CA ARG A 183 -19.83 4.09 -11.16
C ARG A 183 -20.14 3.07 -10.06
N GLY A 184 -19.12 2.64 -9.31
CA GLY A 184 -19.27 1.70 -8.21
C GLY A 184 -19.31 0.22 -8.59
N ARG A 185 -19.19 -0.12 -9.87
CA ARG A 185 -19.21 -1.51 -10.37
C ARG A 185 -17.87 -1.88 -11.02
N ARG A 186 -17.49 -3.13 -10.90
CA ARG A 186 -16.42 -3.71 -11.71
C ARG A 186 -16.99 -3.98 -13.11
N LEU A 187 -16.40 -3.37 -14.13
CA LEU A 187 -16.82 -3.60 -15.52
C LEU A 187 -16.17 -4.87 -16.09
N CYS A 188 -14.85 -4.97 -15.96
CA CYS A 188 -14.10 -6.11 -16.47
C CYS A 188 -12.77 -6.24 -15.74
N THR A 189 -12.09 -7.33 -16.02
CA THR A 189 -10.69 -7.57 -15.65
C THR A 189 -9.93 -7.89 -16.92
N VAL A 190 -8.80 -7.22 -17.15
CA VAL A 190 -7.95 -7.40 -18.33
C VAL A 190 -6.49 -7.59 -17.88
N ALA A 191 -5.70 -8.30 -18.69
CA ALA A 191 -4.25 -8.27 -18.55
C ALA A 191 -3.68 -7.07 -19.34
N PRO A 192 -2.54 -6.50 -18.93
CA PRO A 192 -1.88 -5.44 -19.68
C PRO A 192 -1.56 -5.84 -21.13
N ASP A 193 -1.20 -7.10 -21.37
CA ASP A 193 -0.87 -7.62 -22.70
C ASP A 193 -2.09 -7.76 -23.62
N ASP A 194 -3.29 -7.90 -23.05
CA ASP A 194 -4.55 -8.11 -23.79
C ASP A 194 -5.32 -6.80 -24.04
N CYS A 195 -4.82 -5.66 -23.55
CA CYS A 195 -5.55 -4.40 -23.58
C CYS A 195 -4.57 -3.22 -23.76
N THR A 196 -4.87 -2.33 -24.69
CA THR A 196 -4.07 -1.09 -24.80
C THR A 196 -4.44 -0.09 -23.71
N MET A 197 -3.53 0.86 -23.41
CA MET A 197 -3.84 1.96 -22.46
C MET A 197 -5.06 2.76 -22.92
N SER A 198 -5.20 2.98 -24.24
CA SER A 198 -6.36 3.67 -24.82
C SER A 198 -7.66 2.91 -24.59
N ASP A 199 -7.65 1.58 -24.72
CA ASP A 199 -8.80 0.72 -24.43
C ASP A 199 -9.18 0.78 -22.94
N ALA A 200 -8.20 0.70 -22.04
CA ALA A 200 -8.46 0.81 -20.62
C ALA A 200 -9.10 2.15 -20.26
N VAL A 201 -8.60 3.25 -20.79
CA VAL A 201 -9.20 4.58 -20.60
C VAL A 201 -10.61 4.65 -21.20
N ALA A 202 -10.83 4.11 -22.41
CA ALA A 202 -12.15 4.05 -23.04
C ALA A 202 -13.17 3.25 -22.21
N LEU A 203 -12.77 2.13 -21.62
CA LEU A 203 -13.58 1.35 -20.67
C LEU A 203 -13.90 2.15 -19.41
N MET A 204 -12.91 2.84 -18.81
CA MET A 204 -13.10 3.64 -17.61
C MET A 204 -14.05 4.81 -17.83
N THR A 205 -13.97 5.47 -18.97
CA THR A 205 -14.84 6.60 -19.34
C THR A 205 -16.19 6.16 -19.87
N GLY A 206 -16.30 4.92 -20.38
CA GLY A 206 -17.48 4.35 -21.02
C GLY A 206 -17.60 4.67 -22.50
N ALA A 207 -16.53 5.09 -23.12
CA ALA A 207 -16.43 5.23 -24.57
C ALA A 207 -16.35 3.86 -25.29
N LYS A 208 -16.01 2.80 -24.53
CA LYS A 208 -15.99 1.40 -25.00
C LYS A 208 -16.79 0.54 -24.03
N ALA A 209 -17.59 -0.40 -24.55
CA ALA A 209 -18.27 -1.41 -23.75
C ALA A 209 -17.27 -2.48 -23.27
N PRO A 210 -17.48 -3.09 -22.08
CA PRO A 210 -16.72 -4.25 -21.68
C PRO A 210 -16.91 -5.42 -22.64
N PRO A 211 -15.96 -6.36 -22.74
CA PRO A 211 -16.11 -7.54 -23.57
C PRO A 211 -17.41 -8.29 -23.21
N GLY A 212 -18.26 -8.52 -24.21
CA GLY A 212 -19.55 -9.22 -24.04
C GLY A 212 -20.79 -8.32 -23.77
N GLU A 213 -20.61 -7.01 -23.63
CA GLU A 213 -21.74 -6.06 -23.52
C GLU A 213 -21.72 -5.03 -24.66
N SER A 214 -22.88 -4.73 -25.22
CA SER A 214 -23.04 -3.60 -26.15
C SER A 214 -23.19 -2.29 -25.34
N ILE A 215 -22.68 -1.17 -25.88
CA ILE A 215 -22.90 0.15 -25.28
C ILE A 215 -24.40 0.42 -25.39
N ALA A 216 -25.13 0.46 -24.29
CA ALA A 216 -26.50 0.99 -24.28
C ALA A 216 -26.42 2.48 -24.63
N ALA A 217 -27.09 2.85 -25.69
CA ALA A 217 -27.22 4.21 -26.22
C ALA A 217 -27.89 5.17 -25.20
#